data_51ae73d34f18888f1fb4e9eae76d6b96
#
_entry.id   51ae73d34f18888f1fb4e9eae76d6b96
#
_cell.length_a   1.000
_cell.length_b   1.000
_cell.length_c   1.000
_cell.angle_alpha   90.00
_cell.angle_beta   90.00
_cell.angle_gamma   90.00
#
_symmetry.space_group_name_H-M   'P 1'
#
loop_
_entity.id
_entity.type
_entity.pdbx_description
1 polymer ?
#
loop_
_entity_poly.entity_id
_entity_poly.type
_entity_poly.pdbx_seq_one_letter_code
_entity_poly.pdbx_strand_id
1 'polypeptide(L)'
;MYDQELHIAINLARAAGAAILEHYDGPIRVEQKNSDYDAEPVTQADRTANELIVNGLQREFPDDGILAEESVDTKRRLGKSRVWMVDPLDGTNGFIEGNGDFAVQIGLSEERQCVLGVVYQPLTGVLYRAVQGEGTWIERPQFEPERAHVSDKKNLSSMRLAASRSHRSPRMNKVVTRFGFREEVQRGSVGIKVGLLIEQQCDVYIHLSPRTKQWDTCAPEVILTEAGGRVSDLFGYPLNYNVPDVQNRNGLVASNGAAHDEIIATLAPLLEEFGRKPATDLHG
;
A
#
# COMPACT_ATOMS: atom_id res chain seq x y z
N MET A 1 -20.82 -4.09 -8.47
CA MET A 1 -20.49 -3.38 -9.74
C MET A 1 -19.17 -3.87 -10.34
N TYR A 2 -18.17 -4.20 -9.53
CA TYR A 2 -16.84 -4.65 -9.94
C TYR A 2 -16.57 -6.14 -9.69
N ASP A 3 -17.59 -7.01 -9.84
CA ASP A 3 -17.49 -8.45 -9.49
C ASP A 3 -16.48 -9.19 -10.38
N GLN A 4 -16.43 -8.89 -11.67
CA GLN A 4 -15.48 -9.49 -12.59
C GLN A 4 -14.06 -9.02 -12.29
N GLU A 5 -13.88 -7.72 -12.11
CA GLU A 5 -12.59 -7.10 -11.77
C GLU A 5 -12.04 -7.66 -10.47
N LEU A 6 -12.86 -7.75 -9.43
CA LEU A 6 -12.47 -8.30 -8.13
C LEU A 6 -12.06 -9.78 -8.25
N HIS A 7 -12.88 -10.58 -8.95
CA HIS A 7 -12.60 -12.00 -9.15
C HIS A 7 -11.26 -12.21 -9.88
N ILE A 8 -11.02 -11.45 -10.94
CA ILE A 8 -9.78 -11.54 -11.74
C ILE A 8 -8.59 -11.07 -10.89
N ALA A 9 -8.70 -9.95 -10.17
CA ALA A 9 -7.62 -9.44 -9.31
C ALA A 9 -7.23 -10.44 -8.21
N ILE A 10 -8.21 -11.09 -7.56
CA ILE A 10 -7.96 -12.13 -6.56
C ILE A 10 -7.20 -13.32 -7.17
N ASN A 11 -7.65 -13.80 -8.33
CA ASN A 11 -7.02 -14.94 -8.99
C ASN A 11 -5.59 -14.62 -9.42
N LEU A 12 -5.36 -13.43 -9.96
CA LEU A 12 -4.02 -12.96 -10.36
C LEU A 12 -3.11 -12.78 -9.15
N ALA A 13 -3.62 -12.20 -8.05
CA ALA A 13 -2.84 -12.03 -6.82
C ALA A 13 -2.40 -13.38 -6.23
N ARG A 14 -3.30 -14.36 -6.20
CA ARG A 14 -2.98 -15.73 -5.72
C ARG A 14 -1.99 -16.45 -6.65
N ALA A 15 -2.18 -16.35 -7.96
CA ALA A 15 -1.26 -16.95 -8.93
C ALA A 15 0.13 -16.32 -8.87
N ALA A 16 0.21 -14.98 -8.76
CA ALA A 16 1.47 -14.27 -8.57
C ALA A 16 2.14 -14.66 -7.25
N GLY A 17 1.37 -14.75 -6.17
CA GLY A 17 1.89 -15.20 -4.87
C GLY A 17 2.45 -16.61 -4.91
N ALA A 18 1.81 -17.55 -5.64
CA ALA A 18 2.35 -18.89 -5.84
C ALA A 18 3.68 -18.85 -6.58
N ALA A 19 3.77 -18.07 -7.67
CA ALA A 19 5.03 -17.89 -8.42
C ALA A 19 6.15 -17.25 -7.57
N ILE A 20 5.80 -16.29 -6.69
CA ILE A 20 6.77 -15.70 -5.75
C ILE A 20 7.32 -16.76 -4.80
N LEU A 21 6.47 -17.63 -4.26
CA LEU A 21 6.89 -18.68 -3.32
C LEU A 21 7.82 -19.72 -3.96
N GLU A 22 7.73 -19.98 -5.27
CA GLU A 22 8.69 -20.85 -5.98
C GLU A 22 10.13 -20.30 -5.91
N HIS A 23 10.31 -19.00 -5.71
CA HIS A 23 11.61 -18.35 -5.59
C HIS A 23 12.03 -18.11 -4.13
N TYR A 24 11.15 -18.34 -3.15
CA TYR A 24 11.38 -17.93 -1.75
C TYR A 24 12.38 -18.83 -1.01
N ASP A 25 12.34 -20.13 -1.25
CA ASP A 25 13.20 -21.12 -0.57
C ASP A 25 14.54 -21.35 -1.29
N GLY A 26 14.81 -20.64 -2.39
CA GLY A 26 16.00 -20.81 -3.23
C GLY A 26 17.02 -19.68 -3.09
N PRO A 27 18.13 -19.78 -3.85
CA PRO A 27 19.12 -18.69 -3.91
C PRO A 27 18.50 -17.48 -4.62
N ILE A 28 18.33 -16.39 -3.89
CA ILE A 28 17.74 -15.15 -4.42
C ILE A 28 18.83 -14.36 -5.14
N ARG A 29 18.63 -14.10 -6.43
CA ARG A 29 19.45 -13.15 -7.19
C ARG A 29 18.82 -11.78 -7.07
N VAL A 30 19.57 -10.84 -6.49
CA VAL A 30 19.15 -9.46 -6.30
C VAL A 30 19.83 -8.59 -7.35
N GLU A 31 19.05 -7.86 -8.12
CA GLU A 31 19.51 -6.79 -8.98
C GLU A 31 19.13 -5.43 -8.36
N GLN A 32 19.76 -4.36 -8.81
CA GLN A 32 19.43 -3.02 -8.35
C GLN A 32 18.81 -2.25 -9.51
N LYS A 33 17.65 -1.66 -9.30
CA LYS A 33 17.05 -0.70 -10.22
C LYS A 33 17.28 0.73 -9.70
N ASN A 34 17.55 1.65 -10.60
CA ASN A 34 17.71 3.06 -10.22
C ASN A 34 16.34 3.65 -9.86
N SER A 35 16.26 4.33 -8.74
CA SER A 35 15.13 5.16 -8.35
C SER A 35 15.60 6.59 -8.07
N ASP A 36 14.66 7.52 -7.88
CA ASP A 36 14.96 8.93 -7.64
C ASP A 36 15.71 9.19 -6.31
N TYR A 37 15.73 8.20 -5.40
CA TYR A 37 16.28 8.36 -4.05
C TYR A 37 17.44 7.43 -3.74
N ASP A 38 17.31 6.14 -4.06
CA ASP A 38 18.33 5.11 -3.83
C ASP A 38 18.12 3.97 -4.83
N ALA A 39 19.12 3.10 -4.97
CA ALA A 39 18.95 1.85 -5.70
C ALA A 39 17.94 0.96 -4.95
N GLU A 40 16.88 0.53 -5.64
CA GLU A 40 15.86 -0.37 -5.12
C GLU A 40 16.16 -1.80 -5.55
N PRO A 41 16.08 -2.81 -4.65
CA PRO A 41 16.29 -4.19 -5.03
C PRO A 41 15.13 -4.70 -5.88
N VAL A 42 15.44 -5.54 -6.85
CA VAL A 42 14.47 -6.30 -7.65
C VAL A 42 14.97 -7.72 -7.81
N THR A 43 14.08 -8.68 -7.75
CA THR A 43 14.39 -10.10 -7.90
C THR A 43 13.67 -10.71 -9.10
N GLN A 44 13.98 -11.96 -9.42
CA GLN A 44 13.24 -12.71 -10.44
C GLN A 44 11.78 -12.92 -10.02
N ALA A 45 11.51 -13.03 -8.71
CA ALA A 45 10.14 -13.15 -8.20
C ALA A 45 9.27 -11.96 -8.55
N ASP A 46 9.80 -10.72 -8.37
CA ASP A 46 9.10 -9.47 -8.74
C ASP A 46 8.72 -9.49 -10.22
N ARG A 47 9.66 -9.83 -11.09
CA ARG A 47 9.44 -9.84 -12.56
C ARG A 47 8.45 -10.90 -13.00
N THR A 48 8.57 -12.13 -12.46
CA THR A 48 7.65 -13.23 -12.80
C THR A 48 6.23 -12.89 -12.35
N ALA A 49 6.06 -12.36 -11.14
CA ALA A 49 4.77 -11.92 -10.64
C ALA A 49 4.19 -10.76 -11.47
N ASN A 50 5.04 -9.78 -11.83
CA ASN A 50 4.64 -8.66 -12.68
C ASN A 50 4.12 -9.12 -14.05
N GLU A 51 4.87 -9.96 -14.74
CA GLU A 51 4.48 -10.49 -16.06
C GLU A 51 3.14 -11.23 -15.99
N LEU A 52 2.94 -12.04 -14.97
CA LEU A 52 1.71 -12.80 -14.76
C LEU A 52 0.51 -11.86 -14.57
N ILE A 53 0.64 -10.86 -13.68
CA ILE A 53 -0.45 -9.94 -13.37
C ILE A 53 -0.74 -9.05 -14.58
N VAL A 54 0.29 -8.41 -15.17
CA VAL A 54 0.11 -7.46 -16.28
C VAL A 54 -0.49 -8.15 -17.50
N ASN A 55 0.01 -9.33 -17.89
CA ASN A 55 -0.53 -10.08 -19.02
C ASN A 55 -1.98 -10.54 -18.76
N GLY A 56 -2.28 -10.94 -17.52
CA GLY A 56 -3.64 -11.30 -17.11
C GLY A 56 -4.61 -10.12 -17.22
N LEU A 57 -4.24 -8.97 -16.68
CA LEU A 57 -5.06 -7.75 -16.75
C LEU A 57 -5.24 -7.26 -18.19
N GLN A 58 -4.18 -7.26 -19.00
CA GLN A 58 -4.27 -6.86 -20.41
C GLN A 58 -5.22 -7.75 -21.24
N ARG A 59 -5.25 -9.05 -20.95
CA ARG A 59 -6.13 -10.01 -21.61
C ARG A 59 -7.60 -9.78 -21.24
N GLU A 60 -7.88 -9.58 -19.94
CA GLU A 60 -9.25 -9.48 -19.44
C GLU A 60 -9.83 -8.06 -19.59
N PHE A 61 -8.98 -7.02 -19.53
CA PHE A 61 -9.36 -5.60 -19.57
C PHE A 61 -8.48 -4.82 -20.58
N PRO A 62 -8.59 -5.12 -21.88
CA PRO A 62 -7.68 -4.56 -22.91
C PRO A 62 -7.81 -3.04 -23.08
N ASP A 63 -8.93 -2.46 -22.66
CA ASP A 63 -9.17 -1.02 -22.75
C ASP A 63 -8.68 -0.23 -21.54
N ASP A 64 -8.33 -0.87 -20.43
CA ASP A 64 -7.85 -0.22 -19.24
C ASP A 64 -6.36 0.16 -19.36
N GLY A 65 -5.94 1.16 -18.59
CA GLY A 65 -4.51 1.46 -18.40
C GLY A 65 -3.91 0.54 -17.34
N ILE A 66 -2.59 0.38 -17.38
CA ILE A 66 -1.84 -0.35 -16.34
C ILE A 66 -0.63 0.48 -15.94
N LEU A 67 -0.44 0.64 -14.63
CA LEU A 67 0.75 1.16 -13.99
C LEU A 67 1.27 0.09 -13.05
N ALA A 68 2.39 -0.53 -13.39
CA ALA A 68 3.00 -1.58 -12.58
C ALA A 68 4.46 -1.24 -12.26
N GLU A 69 4.91 -1.57 -11.06
CA GLU A 69 6.23 -1.21 -10.56
C GLU A 69 7.36 -1.70 -11.45
N GLU A 70 7.27 -2.95 -11.93
CA GLU A 70 8.32 -3.59 -12.72
C GLU A 70 8.10 -3.44 -14.24
N SER A 71 7.21 -2.53 -14.67
CA SER A 71 6.93 -2.23 -16.07
C SER A 71 7.31 -0.81 -16.44
N VAL A 72 7.71 -0.61 -17.71
CA VAL A 72 7.99 0.74 -18.23
C VAL A 72 6.68 1.52 -18.35
N ASP A 73 6.55 2.62 -17.61
CA ASP A 73 5.42 3.53 -17.74
C ASP A 73 5.51 4.38 -19.00
N THR A 74 4.81 3.99 -20.05
CA THR A 74 4.76 4.73 -21.32
C THR A 74 3.87 5.98 -21.25
N LYS A 75 3.26 6.27 -20.12
CA LYS A 75 2.31 7.37 -19.89
C LYS A 75 1.00 7.27 -20.67
N ARG A 76 0.78 6.21 -21.48
CA ARG A 76 -0.48 6.00 -22.23
C ARG A 76 -1.68 5.87 -21.30
N ARG A 77 -1.47 5.38 -20.07
CA ARG A 77 -2.49 5.28 -19.01
C ARG A 77 -3.14 6.62 -18.67
N LEU A 78 -2.42 7.73 -18.83
CA LEU A 78 -2.92 9.07 -18.45
C LEU A 78 -4.17 9.50 -19.26
N GLY A 79 -4.37 8.91 -20.43
CA GLY A 79 -5.59 9.11 -21.25
C GLY A 79 -6.73 8.13 -20.93
N LYS A 80 -6.58 7.29 -19.89
CA LYS A 80 -7.59 6.29 -19.52
C LYS A 80 -8.31 6.69 -18.24
N SER A 81 -9.64 6.50 -18.21
CA SER A 81 -10.43 6.69 -16.97
C SER A 81 -10.18 5.59 -15.95
N ARG A 82 -9.91 4.36 -16.41
CA ARG A 82 -9.65 3.18 -15.59
C ARG A 82 -8.19 2.76 -15.70
N VAL A 83 -7.52 2.60 -14.56
CA VAL A 83 -6.09 2.23 -14.51
C VAL A 83 -5.85 1.26 -13.36
N TRP A 84 -5.31 0.11 -13.69
CA TRP A 84 -4.82 -0.86 -12.73
C TRP A 84 -3.46 -0.42 -12.19
N MET A 85 -3.30 -0.46 -10.88
CA MET A 85 -2.06 -0.15 -10.15
C MET A 85 -1.54 -1.40 -9.48
N VAL A 86 -0.34 -1.83 -9.87
CA VAL A 86 0.19 -3.13 -9.50
C VAL A 86 1.54 -2.98 -8.82
N ASP A 87 1.64 -3.45 -7.59
CA ASP A 87 2.90 -3.80 -6.96
C ASP A 87 2.98 -5.33 -6.88
N PRO A 88 3.80 -5.97 -7.71
CA PRO A 88 3.86 -7.42 -7.75
C PRO A 88 4.47 -8.04 -6.48
N LEU A 89 5.32 -7.28 -5.77
CA LEU A 89 5.96 -7.72 -4.55
C LEU A 89 6.31 -6.52 -3.64
N ASP A 90 5.28 -5.92 -3.01
CA ASP A 90 5.47 -4.89 -1.98
C ASP A 90 6.24 -5.47 -0.79
N GLY A 91 7.43 -4.96 -0.57
CA GLY A 91 8.33 -5.46 0.47
C GLY A 91 9.43 -6.40 -0.01
N THR A 92 10.05 -6.13 -1.17
CA THR A 92 11.17 -6.90 -1.73
C THR A 92 12.30 -7.14 -0.72
N ASN A 93 12.60 -6.16 0.15
CA ASN A 93 13.57 -6.37 1.25
C ASN A 93 13.11 -7.48 2.20
N GLY A 94 11.84 -7.52 2.57
CA GLY A 94 11.29 -8.56 3.44
C GLY A 94 11.33 -9.95 2.80
N PHE A 95 11.14 -10.00 1.48
CA PHE A 95 11.31 -11.23 0.70
C PHE A 95 12.78 -11.68 0.72
N ILE A 96 13.74 -10.78 0.42
CA ILE A 96 15.18 -11.10 0.40
C ILE A 96 15.68 -11.53 1.78
N GLU A 97 15.23 -10.90 2.85
CA GLU A 97 15.60 -11.21 4.24
C GLU A 97 14.91 -12.48 4.78
N GLY A 98 13.94 -13.06 4.05
CA GLY A 98 13.20 -14.23 4.48
C GLY A 98 12.31 -14.01 5.71
N ASN A 99 11.90 -12.76 5.98
CA ASN A 99 11.15 -12.42 7.20
C ASN A 99 9.62 -12.41 7.01
N GLY A 100 9.14 -12.63 5.78
CA GLY A 100 7.72 -12.73 5.46
C GLY A 100 6.97 -11.41 5.30
N ASP A 101 7.65 -10.28 5.39
CA ASP A 101 7.04 -8.95 5.28
C ASP A 101 6.89 -8.51 3.81
N PHE A 102 6.15 -9.28 3.02
CA PHE A 102 5.86 -8.96 1.61
C PHE A 102 4.45 -9.37 1.20
N ALA A 103 3.90 -8.66 0.21
CA ALA A 103 2.55 -8.89 -0.30
C ALA A 103 2.46 -8.56 -1.80
N VAL A 104 1.49 -9.16 -2.50
CA VAL A 104 1.04 -8.73 -3.84
C VAL A 104 -0.05 -7.69 -3.67
N GLN A 105 0.03 -6.58 -4.40
CA GLN A 105 -0.99 -5.54 -4.38
C GLN A 105 -1.53 -5.27 -5.78
N ILE A 106 -2.85 -5.32 -5.93
CA ILE A 106 -3.57 -5.00 -7.17
C ILE A 106 -4.71 -4.05 -6.84
N GLY A 107 -4.64 -2.82 -7.32
CA GLY A 107 -5.68 -1.82 -7.15
C GLY A 107 -6.24 -1.36 -8.49
N LEU A 108 -7.50 -0.96 -8.54
CA LEU A 108 -8.12 -0.28 -9.68
C LEU A 108 -8.45 1.15 -9.28
N SER A 109 -7.97 2.10 -10.08
CA SER A 109 -8.39 3.50 -10.03
C SER A 109 -9.34 3.78 -11.18
N GLU A 110 -10.48 4.40 -10.89
CA GLU A 110 -11.41 4.95 -11.87
C GLU A 110 -11.62 6.44 -11.57
N GLU A 111 -11.53 7.27 -12.62
CA GLU A 111 -11.60 8.73 -12.49
C GLU A 111 -10.68 9.28 -11.38
N ARG A 112 -9.45 8.72 -11.30
CA ARG A 112 -8.40 9.06 -10.32
C ARG A 112 -8.71 8.71 -8.86
N GLN A 113 -9.73 7.90 -8.59
CA GLN A 113 -10.06 7.42 -7.25
C GLN A 113 -9.90 5.90 -7.17
N CYS A 114 -9.43 5.39 -6.05
CA CYS A 114 -9.33 3.95 -5.85
C CYS A 114 -10.73 3.37 -5.62
N VAL A 115 -11.12 2.40 -6.46
CA VAL A 115 -12.46 1.79 -6.39
C VAL A 115 -12.43 0.31 -6.04
N LEU A 116 -11.27 -0.34 -6.21
CA LEU A 116 -11.08 -1.75 -5.87
C LEU A 116 -9.64 -1.98 -5.42
N GLY A 117 -9.46 -2.85 -4.44
CA GLY A 117 -8.14 -3.25 -3.95
C GLY A 117 -8.08 -4.69 -3.47
N VAL A 118 -6.97 -5.33 -3.81
CA VAL A 118 -6.59 -6.66 -3.33
C VAL A 118 -5.15 -6.59 -2.82
N VAL A 119 -4.93 -7.05 -1.59
CA VAL A 119 -3.61 -7.25 -0.98
C VAL A 119 -3.53 -8.69 -0.53
N TYR A 120 -2.57 -9.44 -1.05
CA TYR A 120 -2.39 -10.86 -0.75
C TYR A 120 -1.02 -11.13 -0.14
N GLN A 121 -1.00 -11.82 1.00
CA GLN A 121 0.21 -12.26 1.68
C GLN A 121 0.50 -13.73 1.33
N PRO A 122 1.45 -14.03 0.45
CA PRO A 122 1.64 -15.39 -0.06
C PRO A 122 2.00 -16.41 1.02
N LEU A 123 2.85 -16.03 1.99
CA LEU A 123 3.30 -16.94 3.06
C LEU A 123 2.19 -17.36 4.02
N THR A 124 1.24 -16.48 4.29
CA THR A 124 0.16 -16.76 5.25
C THR A 124 -1.13 -17.17 4.56
N GLY A 125 -1.23 -16.91 3.25
CA GLY A 125 -2.46 -17.10 2.49
C GLY A 125 -3.56 -16.08 2.83
N VAL A 126 -3.26 -15.06 3.66
CA VAL A 126 -4.22 -14.01 4.03
C VAL A 126 -4.40 -13.06 2.85
N LEU A 127 -5.66 -12.76 2.54
CA LEU A 127 -6.04 -11.84 1.49
C LEU A 127 -7.00 -10.78 2.05
N TYR A 128 -6.67 -9.53 1.81
CA TYR A 128 -7.55 -8.39 2.07
C TYR A 128 -8.12 -7.90 0.74
N ARG A 129 -9.42 -7.65 0.70
CA ARG A 129 -10.09 -7.11 -0.48
C ARG A 129 -11.16 -6.10 -0.13
N ALA A 130 -11.33 -5.13 -1.00
CA ALA A 130 -12.40 -4.16 -0.91
C ALA A 130 -12.86 -3.69 -2.28
N VAL A 131 -14.13 -3.32 -2.35
CA VAL A 131 -14.75 -2.59 -3.45
C VAL A 131 -15.46 -1.40 -2.85
N GLN A 132 -15.36 -0.24 -3.49
CA GLN A 132 -15.99 0.99 -3.05
C GLN A 132 -17.51 0.79 -2.80
N GLY A 133 -17.95 1.10 -1.59
CA GLY A 133 -19.34 0.95 -1.13
C GLY A 133 -19.73 -0.46 -0.67
N GLU A 134 -18.84 -1.46 -0.76
CA GLU A 134 -19.14 -2.85 -0.39
C GLU A 134 -18.45 -3.31 0.90
N GLY A 135 -17.56 -2.45 1.45
CA GLY A 135 -16.78 -2.74 2.65
C GLY A 135 -15.56 -3.60 2.39
N THR A 136 -14.78 -3.81 3.44
CA THR A 136 -13.54 -4.60 3.41
C THR A 136 -13.76 -5.98 3.98
N TRP A 137 -13.13 -6.96 3.35
CA TRP A 137 -13.18 -8.37 3.72
C TRP A 137 -11.78 -8.94 3.90
N ILE A 138 -11.63 -9.81 4.88
CA ILE A 138 -10.43 -10.61 5.14
C ILE A 138 -10.75 -12.06 4.81
N GLU A 139 -9.94 -12.67 3.95
CA GLU A 139 -9.97 -14.09 3.65
C GLU A 139 -8.75 -14.77 4.25
N ARG A 140 -8.97 -15.82 5.04
CA ARG A 140 -7.91 -16.64 5.62
C ARG A 140 -8.08 -18.09 5.19
N PRO A 141 -6.99 -18.85 4.99
CA PRO A 141 -7.08 -20.29 4.70
C PRO A 141 -7.93 -21.00 5.74
N GLN A 142 -8.86 -21.84 5.27
CA GLN A 142 -9.76 -22.67 6.11
C GLN A 142 -10.79 -21.90 6.94
N PHE A 143 -10.94 -20.60 6.78
CA PHE A 143 -11.96 -19.80 7.43
C PHE A 143 -12.88 -19.13 6.40
N GLU A 144 -14.13 -18.90 6.79
CA GLU A 144 -15.03 -18.08 5.98
C GLU A 144 -14.55 -16.63 5.95
N PRO A 145 -14.76 -15.90 4.83
CA PRO A 145 -14.43 -14.49 4.75
C PRO A 145 -15.14 -13.68 5.84
N GLU A 146 -14.40 -12.82 6.52
CA GLU A 146 -14.95 -11.94 7.56
C GLU A 146 -14.88 -10.47 7.15
N ARG A 147 -15.88 -9.69 7.57
CA ARG A 147 -15.90 -8.25 7.33
C ARG A 147 -14.96 -7.55 8.31
N ALA A 148 -14.08 -6.70 7.78
CA ALA A 148 -13.11 -5.97 8.57
C ALA A 148 -13.57 -4.56 8.92
N HIS A 149 -13.16 -4.09 10.08
CA HIS A 149 -13.37 -2.72 10.54
C HIS A 149 -12.14 -2.25 11.31
N VAL A 150 -11.79 -0.99 11.17
CA VAL A 150 -10.75 -0.36 12.00
C VAL A 150 -11.21 -0.14 13.44
N SER A 151 -10.28 0.17 14.36
CA SER A 151 -10.60 0.54 15.73
C SER A 151 -11.26 1.92 15.81
N ASP A 152 -11.94 2.21 16.92
CA ASP A 152 -12.59 3.50 17.20
C ASP A 152 -11.81 4.40 18.18
N LYS A 153 -10.54 4.05 18.46
CA LYS A 153 -9.68 4.79 19.38
C LYS A 153 -9.44 6.23 18.91
N LYS A 154 -9.59 7.17 19.84
CA LYS A 154 -9.35 8.60 19.61
C LYS A 154 -8.10 9.12 20.31
N ASN A 155 -7.76 8.55 21.48
CA ASN A 155 -6.61 9.01 22.25
C ASN A 155 -5.30 8.49 21.65
N LEU A 156 -4.46 9.40 21.15
CA LEU A 156 -3.18 9.10 20.48
C LEU A 156 -2.23 8.25 21.35
N SER A 157 -2.16 8.51 22.66
CA SER A 157 -1.29 7.76 23.58
C SER A 157 -1.75 6.31 23.84
N SER A 158 -2.99 5.98 23.48
CA SER A 158 -3.50 4.59 23.54
C SER A 158 -3.34 3.84 22.22
N MET A 159 -2.92 4.52 21.14
CA MET A 159 -2.78 3.95 19.82
C MET A 159 -1.49 3.15 19.67
N ARG A 160 -1.55 2.19 18.76
CA ARG A 160 -0.41 1.40 18.30
C ARG A 160 -0.02 1.84 16.90
N LEU A 161 1.27 2.11 16.71
CA LEU A 161 1.85 2.53 15.45
C LEU A 161 2.31 1.31 14.64
N ALA A 162 1.83 1.17 13.41
CA ALA A 162 2.47 0.33 12.42
C ALA A 162 3.71 1.08 11.88
N ALA A 163 4.89 0.57 12.13
CA ALA A 163 6.16 1.21 11.76
C ALA A 163 6.88 0.42 10.66
N SER A 164 7.64 1.13 9.82
CA SER A 164 8.50 0.46 8.84
C SER A 164 9.67 -0.22 9.55
N ARG A 165 9.94 -1.48 9.20
CA ARG A 165 11.09 -2.24 9.71
C ARG A 165 12.42 -1.67 9.21
N SER A 166 12.50 -1.34 7.94
CA SER A 166 13.74 -0.95 7.25
C SER A 166 13.99 0.55 7.18
N HIS A 167 13.02 1.41 7.53
CA HIS A 167 13.10 2.85 7.30
C HIS A 167 12.89 3.66 8.58
N ARG A 168 13.69 3.38 9.61
CA ARG A 168 13.70 4.18 10.85
C ARG A 168 14.59 5.40 10.67
N SER A 169 14.06 6.60 10.90
CA SER A 169 14.81 7.85 10.81
C SER A 169 14.78 8.62 12.12
N PRO A 170 15.76 9.53 12.39
CA PRO A 170 15.69 10.42 13.56
C PRO A 170 14.41 11.26 13.61
N ARG A 171 13.87 11.66 12.43
CA ARG A 171 12.59 12.38 12.35
C ARG A 171 11.43 11.51 12.83
N MET A 172 11.41 10.23 12.47
CA MET A 172 10.39 9.31 12.96
C MET A 172 10.47 9.10 14.48
N ASN A 173 11.67 9.10 15.07
CA ASN A 173 11.83 9.06 16.54
C ASN A 173 11.16 10.26 17.21
N LYS A 174 11.30 11.47 16.65
CA LYS A 174 10.59 12.67 17.17
C LYS A 174 9.07 12.53 17.08
N VAL A 175 8.55 11.98 15.99
CA VAL A 175 7.12 11.69 15.83
C VAL A 175 6.67 10.74 16.94
N VAL A 176 7.33 9.60 17.11
CA VAL A 176 6.98 8.62 18.14
C VAL A 176 6.98 9.23 19.54
N THR A 177 8.01 10.01 19.86
CA THR A 177 8.10 10.71 21.15
C THR A 177 6.97 11.73 21.34
N ARG A 178 6.64 12.50 20.31
CA ARG A 178 5.59 13.52 20.37
C ARG A 178 4.20 12.93 20.58
N PHE A 179 3.91 11.82 19.90
CA PHE A 179 2.60 11.14 19.95
C PHE A 179 2.44 10.31 21.21
N GLY A 180 3.55 9.78 21.77
CA GLY A 180 3.52 8.90 22.93
C GLY A 180 2.77 7.59 22.69
N PHE A 181 2.88 7.02 21.48
CA PHE A 181 2.20 5.77 21.14
C PHE A 181 2.43 4.68 22.18
N ARG A 182 1.37 3.91 22.45
CA ARG A 182 1.40 2.78 23.38
C ARG A 182 2.42 1.71 22.98
N GLU A 183 2.54 1.47 21.68
CA GLU A 183 3.34 0.38 21.10
C GLU A 183 3.69 0.69 19.65
N GLU A 184 4.81 0.14 19.19
CA GLU A 184 5.21 0.13 17.79
C GLU A 184 5.29 -1.31 17.29
N VAL A 185 4.56 -1.64 16.22
CA VAL A 185 4.61 -2.93 15.54
C VAL A 185 5.36 -2.75 14.22
N GLN A 186 6.54 -3.35 14.12
CA GLN A 186 7.38 -3.24 12.92
C GLN A 186 7.00 -4.26 11.86
N ARG A 187 6.72 -3.80 10.64
CA ARG A 187 6.49 -4.62 9.43
C ARG A 187 7.11 -3.95 8.21
N GLY A 188 7.49 -4.77 7.21
CA GLY A 188 7.68 -4.34 5.83
C GLY A 188 6.33 -4.07 5.15
N SER A 189 6.31 -3.90 3.81
CA SER A 189 5.08 -3.77 3.00
C SER A 189 4.09 -2.68 3.48
N VAL A 190 3.58 -1.87 2.59
CA VAL A 190 2.49 -0.90 2.90
C VAL A 190 1.18 -1.66 3.11
N GLY A 191 0.90 -2.64 2.25
CA GLY A 191 -0.30 -3.45 2.34
C GLY A 191 -0.41 -4.23 3.65
N ILE A 192 0.69 -4.83 4.14
CA ILE A 192 0.71 -5.53 5.43
C ILE A 192 0.44 -4.54 6.59
N LYS A 193 1.03 -3.34 6.56
CA LYS A 193 0.77 -2.33 7.59
C LYS A 193 -0.68 -1.87 7.62
N VAL A 194 -1.31 -1.70 6.47
CA VAL A 194 -2.75 -1.45 6.39
C VAL A 194 -3.55 -2.66 6.89
N GLY A 195 -3.13 -3.88 6.56
CA GLY A 195 -3.67 -5.11 7.14
C GLY A 195 -3.73 -5.08 8.66
N LEU A 196 -2.64 -4.63 9.33
CA LEU A 196 -2.63 -4.49 10.79
C LEU A 196 -3.68 -3.49 11.31
N LEU A 197 -4.02 -2.45 10.55
CA LEU A 197 -5.03 -1.48 10.95
C LEU A 197 -6.44 -2.07 10.86
N ILE A 198 -6.76 -2.75 9.77
CA ILE A 198 -8.09 -3.36 9.57
C ILE A 198 -8.31 -4.60 10.47
N GLU A 199 -7.24 -5.26 10.92
CA GLU A 199 -7.26 -6.31 11.93
C GLU A 199 -7.22 -5.76 13.37
N GLN A 200 -7.25 -4.43 13.53
CA GLN A 200 -7.19 -3.74 14.82
C GLN A 200 -5.94 -4.09 15.65
N GLN A 201 -4.88 -4.56 15.02
CA GLN A 201 -3.57 -4.78 15.65
C GLN A 201 -2.78 -3.48 15.79
N CYS A 202 -2.99 -2.53 14.86
CA CYS A 202 -2.49 -1.16 14.92
C CYS A 202 -3.62 -0.18 14.65
N ASP A 203 -3.37 1.11 14.92
CA ASP A 203 -4.38 2.16 14.80
C ASP A 203 -3.95 3.25 13.81
N VAL A 204 -2.64 3.35 13.53
CA VAL A 204 -2.05 4.36 12.65
C VAL A 204 -0.77 3.85 11.99
N TYR A 205 -0.55 4.29 10.75
CA TYR A 205 0.70 4.17 10.01
C TYR A 205 1.11 5.54 9.50
N ILE A 206 2.35 5.95 9.73
CA ILE A 206 2.92 7.22 9.27
C ILE A 206 4.19 6.93 8.49
N HIS A 207 4.24 7.42 7.24
CA HIS A 207 5.41 7.31 6.37
C HIS A 207 5.92 8.69 6.00
N LEU A 208 7.05 9.11 6.61
CA LEU A 208 7.60 10.45 6.43
C LEU A 208 8.35 10.63 5.10
N SER A 209 8.76 9.55 4.45
CA SER A 209 9.55 9.58 3.22
C SER A 209 8.66 9.78 1.98
N PRO A 210 9.13 10.42 0.90
CA PRO A 210 8.41 10.50 -0.37
C PRO A 210 8.62 9.26 -1.27
N ARG A 211 9.00 8.11 -0.70
CA ARG A 211 9.39 6.92 -1.46
C ARG A 211 8.21 6.07 -1.92
N THR A 212 7.05 6.16 -1.25
CA THR A 212 5.86 5.41 -1.70
C THR A 212 5.36 5.96 -3.02
N LYS A 213 4.81 5.07 -3.83
CA LYS A 213 4.31 5.37 -5.17
C LYS A 213 2.82 4.99 -5.25
N GLN A 214 2.17 5.32 -6.36
CA GLN A 214 0.73 5.09 -6.52
C GLN A 214 0.36 3.60 -6.40
N TRP A 215 1.21 2.68 -6.88
CA TRP A 215 0.97 1.24 -6.78
C TRP A 215 1.10 0.70 -5.36
N ASP A 216 1.91 1.32 -4.48
CA ASP A 216 2.03 0.94 -3.07
C ASP A 216 0.78 1.30 -2.26
N THR A 217 -0.02 2.26 -2.74
CA THR A 217 -1.08 2.88 -1.94
C THR A 217 -2.50 2.66 -2.46
N CYS A 218 -2.71 2.44 -3.76
CA CYS A 218 -4.05 2.35 -4.34
C CYS A 218 -4.87 1.21 -3.72
N ALA A 219 -4.37 -0.02 -3.71
CA ALA A 219 -5.10 -1.13 -3.10
C ALA A 219 -5.26 -0.97 -1.57
N PRO A 220 -4.20 -0.61 -0.80
CA PRO A 220 -4.33 -0.35 0.62
C PRO A 220 -5.30 0.78 0.98
N GLU A 221 -5.38 1.85 0.17
CA GLU A 221 -6.28 2.97 0.45
C GLU A 221 -7.74 2.55 0.46
N VAL A 222 -8.23 1.91 -0.62
CA VAL A 222 -9.63 1.48 -0.67
C VAL A 222 -9.93 0.43 0.40
N ILE A 223 -9.00 -0.49 0.68
CA ILE A 223 -9.13 -1.48 1.75
C ILE A 223 -9.30 -0.80 3.11
N LEU A 224 -8.47 0.21 3.42
CA LEU A 224 -8.59 0.92 4.69
C LEU A 224 -9.85 1.78 4.78
N THR A 225 -10.18 2.49 3.70
CA THR A 225 -11.32 3.41 3.65
C THR A 225 -12.64 2.65 3.80
N GLU A 226 -12.80 1.54 3.12
CA GLU A 226 -13.98 0.68 3.19
C GLU A 226 -14.11 -0.05 4.56
N ALA A 227 -13.02 -0.15 5.33
CA ALA A 227 -13.04 -0.60 6.72
C ALA A 227 -13.38 0.53 7.73
N GLY A 228 -13.61 1.77 7.26
CA GLY A 228 -13.90 2.93 8.10
C GLY A 228 -12.67 3.74 8.51
N GLY A 229 -11.49 3.43 7.97
CA GLY A 229 -10.27 4.20 8.15
C GLY A 229 -10.14 5.39 7.20
N ARG A 230 -8.99 6.07 7.26
CA ARG A 230 -8.71 7.21 6.38
C ARG A 230 -7.24 7.22 5.97
N VAL A 231 -7.00 7.58 4.70
CA VAL A 231 -5.67 7.79 4.13
C VAL A 231 -5.56 9.24 3.65
N SER A 232 -4.41 9.86 3.89
CA SER A 232 -4.04 11.16 3.33
C SER A 232 -2.52 11.27 3.17
N ASP A 233 -2.06 12.34 2.56
CA ASP A 233 -0.67 12.74 2.72
C ASP A 233 -0.40 13.28 4.15
N LEU A 234 0.85 13.65 4.45
CA LEU A 234 1.23 14.17 5.78
C LEU A 234 0.60 15.52 6.13
N PHE A 235 0.01 16.21 5.16
CA PHE A 235 -0.66 17.50 5.34
C PHE A 235 -2.18 17.40 5.38
N GLY A 236 -2.71 16.17 5.25
CA GLY A 236 -4.14 15.90 5.30
C GLY A 236 -4.85 15.95 3.95
N TYR A 237 -4.13 16.13 2.83
CA TYR A 237 -4.72 16.10 1.49
C TYR A 237 -4.91 14.66 1.01
N PRO A 238 -5.96 14.39 0.20
CA PRO A 238 -6.16 13.08 -0.40
C PRO A 238 -5.02 12.73 -1.36
N LEU A 239 -4.74 11.44 -1.53
CA LEU A 239 -3.83 10.96 -2.57
C LEU A 239 -4.49 11.06 -3.94
N ASN A 240 -3.68 11.27 -4.98
CA ASN A 240 -4.15 11.32 -6.36
C ASN A 240 -3.56 10.15 -7.15
N TYR A 241 -4.40 9.53 -7.94
CA TYR A 241 -4.02 8.39 -8.79
C TYR A 241 -4.10 8.75 -10.27
N ASN A 242 -3.42 7.95 -11.08
CA ASN A 242 -3.30 8.18 -12.53
C ASN A 242 -2.84 9.60 -12.89
N VAL A 243 -1.87 10.12 -12.14
CA VAL A 243 -1.19 11.39 -12.43
C VAL A 243 0.22 11.14 -12.99
N PRO A 244 0.84 12.13 -13.70
CA PRO A 244 2.14 11.95 -14.33
C PRO A 244 3.27 11.58 -13.38
N ASP A 245 3.29 12.21 -12.18
CA ASP A 245 4.21 11.85 -11.10
C ASP A 245 3.62 10.70 -10.30
N VAL A 246 4.30 9.57 -10.31
CA VAL A 246 3.84 8.36 -9.60
C VAL A 246 4.13 8.38 -8.11
N GLN A 247 4.94 9.33 -7.63
CA GLN A 247 5.41 9.36 -6.24
C GLN A 247 4.45 10.10 -5.31
N ASN A 248 4.26 9.56 -4.12
CA ASN A 248 3.55 10.23 -3.02
C ASN A 248 4.52 11.18 -2.29
N ARG A 249 4.89 12.29 -2.94
CA ARG A 249 5.97 13.20 -2.49
C ARG A 249 5.75 13.77 -1.09
N ASN A 250 4.52 13.91 -0.69
CA ASN A 250 4.19 14.45 0.63
C ASN A 250 4.21 13.39 1.75
N GLY A 251 4.57 12.13 1.43
CA GLY A 251 4.48 11.02 2.38
C GLY A 251 3.06 10.55 2.61
N LEU A 252 2.81 9.79 3.68
CA LEU A 252 1.55 9.08 3.90
C LEU A 252 1.17 9.03 5.36
N VAL A 253 -0.13 9.21 5.65
CA VAL A 253 -0.80 8.87 6.91
C VAL A 253 -1.97 7.95 6.60
N ALA A 254 -1.99 6.77 7.21
CA ALA A 254 -3.13 5.87 7.23
C ALA A 254 -3.55 5.67 8.69
N SER A 255 -4.83 5.77 8.99
CA SER A 255 -5.32 5.69 10.37
C SER A 255 -6.70 5.05 10.46
N ASN A 256 -7.14 4.81 11.68
CA ASN A 256 -8.49 4.33 11.98
C ASN A 256 -9.62 5.36 11.71
N GLY A 257 -9.32 6.51 11.10
CA GLY A 257 -10.29 7.54 10.76
C GLY A 257 -10.71 8.40 11.96
N ALA A 258 -11.03 7.80 13.08
CA ALA A 258 -11.57 8.48 14.27
C ALA A 258 -10.63 9.54 14.87
N ALA A 259 -9.31 9.37 14.71
CA ALA A 259 -8.30 10.30 15.19
C ALA A 259 -7.51 10.98 14.06
N HIS A 260 -7.89 10.81 12.79
CA HIS A 260 -7.08 11.25 11.65
C HIS A 260 -6.75 12.75 11.71
N ASP A 261 -7.72 13.59 11.93
CA ASP A 261 -7.52 15.04 11.96
C ASP A 261 -6.63 15.47 13.13
N GLU A 262 -6.72 14.79 14.30
CA GLU A 262 -5.84 15.03 15.44
C GLU A 262 -4.40 14.56 15.15
N ILE A 263 -4.24 13.46 14.41
CA ILE A 263 -2.94 12.98 13.94
C ILE A 263 -2.29 14.02 13.03
N ILE A 264 -3.01 14.54 12.03
CA ILE A 264 -2.51 15.57 11.12
C ILE A 264 -2.15 16.86 11.88
N ALA A 265 -3.01 17.31 12.78
CA ALA A 265 -2.75 18.50 13.61
C ALA A 265 -1.51 18.33 14.51
N THR A 266 -1.28 17.14 15.05
CA THR A 266 -0.11 16.81 15.88
C THR A 266 1.18 16.72 15.06
N LEU A 267 1.08 16.28 13.79
CA LEU A 267 2.21 16.22 12.85
C LEU A 267 2.63 17.60 12.37
N ALA A 268 1.70 18.52 12.14
CA ALA A 268 1.95 19.80 11.48
C ALA A 268 3.17 20.57 12.06
N PRO A 269 3.32 20.81 13.38
CA PRO A 269 4.47 21.52 13.92
C PRO A 269 5.80 20.74 13.74
N LEU A 270 5.76 19.39 13.71
CA LEU A 270 6.94 18.59 13.43
C LEU A 270 7.36 18.68 11.97
N LEU A 271 6.40 18.72 11.04
CA LEU A 271 6.69 18.90 9.61
C LEU A 271 7.33 20.25 9.34
N GLU A 272 6.86 21.32 10.01
CA GLU A 272 7.47 22.64 9.96
C GLU A 272 8.91 22.62 10.51
N GLU A 273 9.15 21.99 11.67
CA GLU A 273 10.49 21.77 12.24
C GLU A 273 11.41 21.00 11.29
N PHE A 274 10.85 20.03 10.53
CA PHE A 274 11.60 19.26 9.53
C PHE A 274 11.84 20.02 8.22
N GLY A 275 11.34 21.26 8.10
CA GLY A 275 11.41 22.09 6.90
C GLY A 275 10.58 21.55 5.73
N ARG A 276 9.52 20.77 6.03
CA ARG A 276 8.63 20.21 5.00
C ARG A 276 7.49 21.18 4.69
N LYS A 277 7.23 21.32 3.39
CA LYS A 277 6.08 22.05 2.86
C LYS A 277 5.32 21.14 1.90
N PRO A 278 3.99 21.32 1.75
CA PRO A 278 3.24 20.62 0.73
C PRO A 278 3.89 20.86 -0.65
N ALA A 279 4.02 19.82 -1.46
CA ALA A 279 4.38 19.99 -2.87
C ALA A 279 3.16 20.61 -3.59
N THR A 280 3.34 21.78 -4.19
CA THR A 280 2.26 22.64 -4.72
C THR A 280 1.64 22.12 -6.02
N ASP A 281 2.29 21.18 -6.72
CA ASP A 281 1.91 20.76 -8.07
C ASP A 281 1.09 19.46 -8.09
N LEU A 282 0.67 18.94 -6.91
CA LEU A 282 -0.02 17.64 -6.80
C LEU A 282 -1.55 17.73 -6.86
N HIS A 283 -2.13 18.93 -6.92
CA HIS A 283 -3.58 19.15 -6.82
C HIS A 283 -4.18 19.81 -8.07
N GLY A 284 -3.50 19.72 -9.22
CA GLY A 284 -3.94 20.25 -10.52
C GLY A 284 -4.77 19.26 -11.33
#